data_128f4ec562999f8c8d75b91941bc9ec3
#
_entry.id   128f4ec562999f8c8d75b91941bc9ec3
#
_cell.length_a   1.000
_cell.length_b   1.000
_cell.length_c   1.000
_cell.angle_alpha   90.00
_cell.angle_beta   90.00
_cell.angle_gamma   90.00
#
_symmetry.space_group_name_H-M   'P 1'
#
loop_
_entity.id
_entity.type
_entity.pdbx_description
1 polymer ?
#
loop_
_entity_poly.entity_id
_entity_poly.type
_entity_poly.pdbx_seq_one_letter_code
_entity_poly.pdbx_strand_id
1 'polypeptide(L)'
;MKPEYRIMRIDKFLKNSRIIKRRTVAKEACEHGRITINEKIAKPGTEVRVGDIIHIQFGNGSLTARVEMLKESVRKEDAASMYSIIE
;
A
#
# COMPACT_ATOMS: atom_id res chain seq x y z
N MET A 1 -21.16 -7.52 -5.25
CA MET A 1 -20.25 -6.70 -4.44
C MET A 1 -19.12 -7.56 -3.91
N LYS A 2 -17.87 -7.11 -4.11
CA LYS A 2 -16.75 -7.90 -3.62
C LYS A 2 -16.47 -7.57 -2.17
N PRO A 3 -16.22 -8.60 -1.34
CA PRO A 3 -15.92 -8.35 0.06
C PRO A 3 -14.54 -7.74 0.23
N GLU A 4 -14.33 -7.14 1.38
CA GLU A 4 -13.00 -6.69 1.75
C GLU A 4 -12.16 -7.90 2.11
N TYR A 5 -10.88 -7.82 1.85
CA TYR A 5 -9.94 -8.86 2.22
C TYR A 5 -9.37 -8.56 3.61
N ARG A 6 -8.98 -9.62 4.33
CA ARG A 6 -8.34 -9.46 5.63
C ARG A 6 -6.87 -9.13 5.50
N ILE A 7 -6.24 -9.69 4.47
CA ILE A 7 -4.83 -9.45 4.19
C ILE A 7 -4.66 -9.29 2.70
N MET A 8 -3.61 -8.58 2.32
CA MET A 8 -3.29 -8.36 0.91
C MET A 8 -1.80 -8.14 0.79
N ARG A 9 -1.20 -8.59 -0.32
CA ARG A 9 0.21 -8.31 -0.57
C ARG A 9 0.41 -6.82 -0.69
N ILE A 10 1.54 -6.34 -0.16
CA ILE A 10 1.82 -4.90 -0.17
C ILE A 10 1.92 -4.35 -1.60
N ASP A 11 2.53 -5.10 -2.53
CA ASP A 11 2.65 -4.63 -3.90
C ASP A 11 1.28 -4.44 -4.55
N LYS A 12 0.34 -5.34 -4.25
CA LYS A 12 -1.01 -5.23 -4.77
C LYS A 12 -1.77 -4.08 -4.11
N PHE A 13 -1.61 -3.91 -2.80
CA PHE A 13 -2.26 -2.81 -2.09
C PHE A 13 -1.80 -1.46 -2.62
N LEU A 14 -0.50 -1.29 -2.84
CA LEU A 14 0.04 -0.02 -3.33
C LEU A 14 -0.54 0.31 -4.71
N LYS A 15 -0.70 -0.70 -5.56
CA LYS A 15 -1.29 -0.50 -6.90
C LYS A 15 -2.79 -0.22 -6.80
N ASN A 16 -3.51 -1.01 -6.02
CA ASN A 16 -4.97 -0.88 -5.91
C ASN A 16 -5.37 0.46 -5.27
N SER A 17 -4.61 0.92 -4.30
CA SER A 17 -4.87 2.21 -3.65
C SER A 17 -4.40 3.39 -4.48
N ARG A 18 -3.71 3.12 -5.59
CA ARG A 18 -3.13 4.11 -6.51
C ARG A 18 -2.06 4.99 -5.86
N ILE A 19 -1.53 4.57 -4.73
CA ILE A 19 -0.36 5.24 -4.16
C ILE A 19 0.80 5.09 -5.15
N ILE A 20 0.94 3.89 -5.72
CA ILE A 20 1.88 3.63 -6.80
C ILE A 20 1.07 3.04 -7.95
N LYS A 21 1.04 3.70 -9.09
CA LYS A 21 0.13 3.35 -10.17
C LYS A 21 0.40 1.99 -10.81
N ARG A 22 1.65 1.53 -10.79
CA ARG A 22 2.04 0.28 -11.43
C ARG A 22 2.55 -0.71 -10.40
N ARG A 23 2.05 -1.95 -10.48
CA ARG A 23 2.45 -2.99 -9.54
C ARG A 23 3.94 -3.32 -9.66
N THR A 24 4.50 -3.24 -10.88
CA THR A 24 5.93 -3.49 -11.08
C THR A 24 6.77 -2.46 -10.34
N VAL A 25 6.34 -1.19 -10.36
CA VAL A 25 7.04 -0.14 -9.64
C VAL A 25 6.93 -0.35 -8.13
N ALA A 26 5.76 -0.79 -7.66
CA ALA A 26 5.57 -1.10 -6.24
C ALA A 26 6.50 -2.24 -5.82
N LYS A 27 6.62 -3.26 -6.64
CA LYS A 27 7.53 -4.37 -6.39
C LYS A 27 8.97 -3.88 -6.26
N GLU A 28 9.40 -3.06 -7.22
CA GLU A 28 10.76 -2.53 -7.21
C GLU A 28 11.03 -1.69 -5.96
N ALA A 29 10.05 -0.88 -5.56
CA ALA A 29 10.21 -0.05 -4.36
C ALA A 29 10.41 -0.93 -3.13
N CYS A 30 9.66 -2.03 -3.03
CA CYS A 30 9.84 -2.97 -1.93
C CYS A 30 11.22 -3.62 -1.98
N GLU A 31 11.64 -4.03 -3.19
CA GLU A 31 12.94 -4.70 -3.34
C GLU A 31 14.10 -3.78 -2.99
N HIS A 32 13.92 -2.47 -3.14
CA HIS A 32 14.95 -1.50 -2.81
C HIS A 32 14.84 -1.01 -1.36
N GLY A 33 13.99 -1.62 -0.55
CA GLY A 33 13.87 -1.27 0.86
C GLY A 33 13.19 0.07 1.12
N ARG A 34 12.40 0.56 0.18
CA ARG A 34 11.75 1.87 0.30
C ARG A 34 10.40 1.82 0.97
N ILE A 35 9.88 0.62 1.21
CA ILE A 35 8.55 0.44 1.80
C ILE A 35 8.71 -0.25 3.15
N THR A 36 8.10 0.33 4.19
CA THR A 36 8.05 -0.34 5.49
C THR A 36 6.60 -0.50 5.91
N ILE A 37 6.34 -1.55 6.68
CA ILE A 37 5.03 -1.78 7.28
C ILE A 37 5.28 -1.90 8.78
N ASN A 38 4.67 -1.00 9.55
CA ASN A 38 4.88 -0.95 10.99
C ASN A 38 6.37 -0.93 11.33
N GLU A 39 7.11 -0.10 10.58
CA GLU A 39 8.55 0.15 10.77
C GLU A 39 9.46 -1.00 10.36
N LYS A 40 8.92 -2.03 9.73
CA LYS A 40 9.73 -3.13 9.22
C LYS A 40 9.78 -3.10 7.70
N ILE A 41 10.96 -3.31 7.13
CA ILE A 41 11.11 -3.31 5.68
C ILE A 41 10.24 -4.41 5.08
N ALA A 42 9.43 -4.04 4.10
CA ALA A 42 8.52 -4.96 3.43
C ALA A 42 9.12 -5.46 2.12
N LYS A 43 8.89 -6.74 1.84
CA LYS A 43 9.17 -7.33 0.54
C LYS A 43 7.89 -7.28 -0.29
N PRO A 44 7.98 -7.46 -1.63
CA PRO A 44 6.77 -7.34 -2.46
C PRO A 44 5.61 -8.23 -2.01
N GLY A 45 5.90 -9.42 -1.50
CA GLY A 45 4.88 -10.34 -1.05
C GLY A 45 4.47 -10.19 0.40
N THR A 46 5.07 -9.24 1.13
CA THR A 46 4.69 -9.02 2.53
C THR A 46 3.23 -8.61 2.60
N GLU A 47 2.51 -9.16 3.56
CA GLU A 47 1.08 -8.92 3.69
C GLU A 47 0.79 -7.73 4.59
N VAL A 48 -0.25 -6.97 4.24
CA VAL A 48 -0.74 -5.87 5.05
C VAL A 48 -2.16 -6.18 5.51
N ARG A 49 -2.55 -5.56 6.61
CA ARG A 49 -3.90 -5.67 7.18
C ARG A 49 -4.41 -4.28 7.48
N VAL A 50 -5.73 -4.18 7.60
CA VAL A 50 -6.35 -2.91 8.03
C VAL A 50 -5.75 -2.49 9.36
N GLY A 51 -5.38 -1.23 9.44
CA GLY A 51 -4.75 -0.67 10.63
C GLY A 51 -3.23 -0.60 10.56
N ASP A 52 -2.61 -1.31 9.60
CA ASP A 52 -1.16 -1.25 9.45
C ASP A 52 -0.72 0.14 8.98
N ILE A 53 0.45 0.53 9.43
CA ILE A 53 1.06 1.81 9.05
C ILE A 53 2.13 1.54 7.99
N ILE A 54 1.96 2.15 6.84
CA ILE A 54 2.89 1.98 5.72
C ILE A 54 3.65 3.27 5.53
N HIS A 55 4.97 3.16 5.38
CA HIS A 55 5.82 4.30 5.05
C HIS A 55 6.46 4.03 3.69
N ILE A 56 6.32 5.00 2.78
CA ILE A 56 6.86 4.88 1.43
C ILE A 56 7.88 5.99 1.22
N GLN A 57 9.10 5.62 0.84
CA GLN A 57 10.15 6.58 0.54
C GLN A 57 10.20 6.78 -0.97
N PHE A 58 9.87 7.98 -1.42
CA PHE A 58 10.00 8.36 -2.83
C PHE A 58 11.36 9.02 -3.06
N GLY A 59 11.66 9.29 -4.30
CA GLY A 59 12.92 9.93 -4.62
C GLY A 59 13.06 11.32 -4.04
N ASN A 60 11.95 12.04 -3.88
CA ASN A 60 11.96 13.44 -3.42
C ASN A 60 11.09 13.66 -2.19
N GLY A 61 10.79 12.61 -1.45
CA GLY A 61 9.97 12.76 -0.24
C GLY A 61 9.47 11.43 0.26
N SER A 62 8.54 11.48 1.18
CA SER A 62 7.97 10.27 1.75
C SER A 62 6.50 10.46 2.07
N LEU A 63 5.83 9.32 2.25
CA LEU A 63 4.40 9.28 2.58
C LEU A 63 4.21 8.26 3.69
N THR A 64 3.46 8.62 4.72
CA THR A 64 3.05 7.67 5.76
C THR A 64 1.54 7.59 5.74
N ALA A 65 1.02 6.37 5.68
CA ALA A 65 -0.41 6.15 5.55
C ALA A 65 -0.84 4.97 6.39
N ARG A 66 -2.10 5.03 6.86
CA ARG A 66 -2.72 3.90 7.53
C ARG A 66 -3.61 3.16 6.54
N VAL A 67 -3.55 1.84 6.57
CA VAL A 67 -4.43 1.01 5.75
C VAL A 67 -5.84 1.06 6.35
N GLU A 68 -6.81 1.54 5.56
CA GLU A 68 -8.19 1.64 6.03
C GLU A 68 -9.07 0.50 5.53
N MET A 69 -8.81 0.01 4.32
CA MET A 69 -9.55 -1.12 3.78
C MET A 69 -8.75 -1.82 2.71
N LEU A 70 -9.04 -3.11 2.51
CA LEU A 70 -8.35 -3.92 1.52
C LEU A 70 -9.38 -4.42 0.52
N LYS A 71 -9.37 -3.86 -0.68
CA LYS A 71 -10.31 -4.22 -1.74
C LYS A 71 -9.58 -4.69 -2.98
N GLU A 72 -10.12 -5.71 -3.63
CA GLU A 72 -9.54 -6.28 -4.85
C GLU A 72 -9.60 -5.32 -6.01
N SER A 73 -10.73 -4.67 -6.19
CA SER A 73 -10.97 -3.80 -7.33
C SER A 73 -11.68 -2.55 -6.84
N VAL A 74 -11.10 -1.40 -7.15
CA VAL A 74 -11.59 -0.12 -6.64
C VAL A 74 -11.65 0.86 -7.78
N ARG A 75 -12.71 1.66 -7.82
CA ARG A 75 -12.79 2.74 -8.78
C ARG A 75 -11.74 3.80 -8.46
N LYS A 76 -11.34 4.54 -9.48
CA LYS A 76 -10.33 5.58 -9.32
C LYS A 76 -10.69 6.55 -8.19
N GLU A 77 -11.94 6.98 -8.15
CA GLU A 77 -12.40 7.95 -7.15
C GLU A 77 -12.50 7.36 -5.75
N ASP A 78 -12.52 6.03 -5.63
CA ASP A 78 -12.61 5.35 -4.34
C ASP A 78 -11.27 4.86 -3.83
N ALA A 79 -10.23 4.92 -4.65
CA ALA A 79 -8.93 4.37 -4.28
C ALA A 79 -8.35 5.07 -3.05
N ALA A 80 -8.58 6.36 -2.92
CA ALA A 80 -8.05 7.13 -1.79
C ALA A 80 -8.70 6.74 -0.46
N SER A 81 -9.86 6.05 -0.50
CA SER A 81 -10.51 5.60 0.72
C SER A 81 -9.85 4.34 1.31
N MET A 82 -8.92 3.72 0.57
CA MET A 82 -8.22 2.54 1.07
C MET A 82 -7.16 2.90 2.11
N TYR A 83 -6.80 4.16 2.21
CA TYR A 83 -5.78 4.59 3.16
C TYR A 83 -6.09 6.01 3.65
N SER A 84 -5.49 6.38 4.77
CA SER A 84 -5.52 7.75 5.25
C SER A 84 -4.08 8.21 5.49
N ILE A 85 -3.81 9.47 5.13
CA ILE A 85 -2.49 10.03 5.32
C ILE A 85 -2.30 10.33 6.80
N ILE A 86 -1.20 9.86 7.36
CA ILE A 86 -0.88 10.13 8.76
C ILE A 86 0.17 11.23 8.85
N GLU A 87 1.01 11.34 7.84
CA GLU A 87 1.97 12.41 7.79
C GLU A 87 3.28 12.06 8.48
#